data_a053b3981f03fc0dec5af143099feb9c
#
_entry.id   a053b3981f03fc0dec5af143099feb9c
#
_cell.length_a   1.000
_cell.length_b   1.000
_cell.length_c   1.000
_cell.angle_alpha   90.00
_cell.angle_beta   90.00
_cell.angle_gamma   90.00
#
_symmetry.space_group_name_H-M   'P 1'
#
loop_
_entity.id
_entity.type
_entity.pdbx_description
1 polymer ?
#
loop_
_entity_poly.entity_id
_entity_poly.type
_entity_poly.pdbx_seq_one_letter_code
_entity_poly.pdbx_strand_id
1 'polypeptide(L)'
;MAQATREYGEWPLKRLMTEVVGSGHKSADDMSRTQAREAFRRILGDEPDHTTLGAFWLANRWKRNTPEELAAYVDVMAEESVETATPEADPVDCGANYDGKGRSAILGVGAGVVAAAAGTPVVVHSGDRVPTQKQDAYKHVLDELDVRTEIEPSESADMIDEVGFGFYYQPAFNPGIDALFERRDNMGVRTFVNTVETLANPANASVHLGSFYHLAFAKKMVRTLVQSETSNVERALFFQGMEGYDDVRPGETVVAEWPVTGEESDDEDIADFEIRTGEYGMDIESEDLQVDDIAGESAAITEAVLAGEREDGFADAVALNAALRIYAREDADSIQEGLEQAREAIADGSAAETLDDLRAF
;
A
#
# COMPACT_ATOMS: atom_id res chain seq x y z
N MET A 1 -14.10 -27.52 18.45
CA MET A 1 -15.57 -27.60 18.22
C MET A 1 -15.86 -26.61 17.14
N ALA A 2 -16.47 -27.05 16.02
CA ALA A 2 -16.89 -26.12 14.98
C ALA A 2 -17.90 -25.13 15.59
N GLN A 3 -17.52 -23.85 15.68
CA GLN A 3 -18.47 -22.81 16.07
C GLN A 3 -19.50 -22.74 14.95
N ALA A 4 -20.77 -22.93 15.31
CA ALA A 4 -21.84 -22.77 14.35
C ALA A 4 -21.78 -21.35 13.77
N THR A 5 -21.88 -21.21 12.47
CA THR A 5 -22.10 -19.91 11.81
C THR A 5 -23.32 -19.27 12.43
N ARG A 6 -23.13 -18.15 13.13
CA ARG A 6 -24.21 -17.40 13.76
C ARG A 6 -24.53 -16.19 12.90
N GLU A 7 -25.75 -15.76 12.92
CA GLU A 7 -26.19 -14.59 12.20
C GLU A 7 -25.63 -13.30 12.81
N TYR A 8 -25.57 -12.22 12.01
CA TYR A 8 -25.20 -10.89 12.46
C TYR A 8 -26.06 -10.44 13.65
N GLY A 9 -25.45 -9.77 14.62
CA GLY A 9 -26.09 -9.33 15.86
C GLY A 9 -25.80 -10.19 17.06
N GLU A 10 -25.22 -11.38 16.89
CA GLU A 10 -24.92 -12.29 17.99
C GLU A 10 -23.52 -12.09 18.61
N TRP A 11 -22.63 -11.33 17.94
CA TRP A 11 -21.23 -11.16 18.30
C TRP A 11 -20.80 -9.70 18.53
N PRO A 12 -21.35 -8.98 19.54
CA PRO A 12 -20.81 -7.68 19.91
C PRO A 12 -19.34 -7.82 20.36
N LEU A 13 -18.52 -6.77 20.18
CA LEU A 13 -17.08 -6.81 20.46
C LEU A 13 -16.75 -7.33 21.84
N LYS A 14 -17.52 -6.95 22.85
CA LYS A 14 -17.34 -7.42 24.24
C LYS A 14 -17.47 -8.94 24.36
N ARG A 15 -18.40 -9.54 23.61
CA ARG A 15 -18.59 -10.98 23.58
C ARG A 15 -17.45 -11.68 22.84
N LEU A 16 -17.03 -11.15 21.68
CA LEU A 16 -15.88 -11.65 20.95
C LEU A 16 -14.61 -11.63 21.81
N MET A 17 -14.40 -10.55 22.56
CA MET A 17 -13.29 -10.44 23.50
C MET A 17 -13.29 -11.53 24.56
N THR A 18 -14.45 -11.84 25.16
CA THR A 18 -14.53 -12.78 26.28
C THR A 18 -14.60 -14.23 25.86
N GLU A 19 -15.18 -14.54 24.71
CA GLU A 19 -15.46 -15.93 24.27
C GLU A 19 -14.49 -16.45 23.20
N VAL A 20 -13.85 -15.56 22.42
CA VAL A 20 -13.00 -15.94 21.27
C VAL A 20 -11.60 -15.38 21.40
N VAL A 21 -11.43 -14.06 21.22
CA VAL A 21 -10.11 -13.42 21.20
C VAL A 21 -9.36 -13.59 22.52
N GLY A 22 -10.09 -13.67 23.63
CA GLY A 22 -9.56 -13.98 24.95
C GLY A 22 -8.82 -12.83 25.64
N SER A 23 -8.53 -13.02 26.91
CA SER A 23 -7.86 -12.02 27.76
C SER A 23 -6.34 -12.15 27.79
N GLY A 24 -5.77 -13.08 27.04
CA GLY A 24 -4.33 -13.29 26.98
C GLY A 24 -3.97 -14.40 25.99
N HIS A 25 -2.70 -14.46 25.58
CA HIS A 25 -2.24 -15.30 24.47
C HIS A 25 -2.51 -16.82 24.64
N LYS A 26 -2.69 -17.30 25.87
CA LYS A 26 -3.00 -18.72 26.14
C LYS A 26 -4.47 -19.08 25.95
N SER A 27 -5.35 -18.09 25.99
CA SER A 27 -6.79 -18.25 25.80
C SER A 27 -7.27 -17.62 24.51
N ALA A 28 -6.36 -17.02 23.74
CA ALA A 28 -6.67 -16.42 22.47
C ALA A 28 -6.98 -17.50 21.43
N ASP A 29 -8.06 -17.28 20.68
CA ASP A 29 -8.47 -18.10 19.54
C ASP A 29 -8.77 -17.18 18.36
N ASP A 30 -8.86 -17.75 17.18
CA ASP A 30 -9.14 -17.02 15.96
C ASP A 30 -10.64 -16.88 15.75
N MET A 31 -11.05 -15.69 15.26
CA MET A 31 -12.43 -15.48 14.87
C MET A 31 -12.72 -16.18 13.54
N SER A 32 -13.92 -16.74 13.41
CA SER A 32 -14.42 -17.13 12.10
C SER A 32 -14.62 -15.90 11.21
N ARG A 33 -14.66 -16.10 9.90
CA ARG A 33 -14.95 -15.04 8.93
C ARG A 33 -16.20 -14.23 9.31
N THR A 34 -17.30 -14.89 9.68
CA THR A 34 -18.55 -14.23 10.09
C THR A 34 -18.35 -13.34 11.32
N GLN A 35 -17.59 -13.81 12.31
CA GLN A 35 -17.28 -13.05 13.52
C GLN A 35 -16.39 -11.85 13.23
N ALA A 36 -15.37 -12.02 12.39
CA ALA A 36 -14.47 -10.93 11.99
C ALA A 36 -15.23 -9.86 11.17
N ARG A 37 -16.08 -10.27 10.23
CA ARG A 37 -16.95 -9.35 9.48
C ARG A 37 -17.88 -8.57 10.40
N GLU A 38 -18.57 -9.24 11.33
CA GLU A 38 -19.45 -8.56 12.29
C GLU A 38 -18.66 -7.59 13.18
N ALA A 39 -17.48 -7.98 13.66
CA ALA A 39 -16.64 -7.13 14.47
C ALA A 39 -16.28 -5.82 13.75
N PHE A 40 -15.87 -5.92 12.48
CA PHE A 40 -15.43 -4.75 11.75
C PHE A 40 -16.60 -3.85 11.31
N ARG A 41 -17.74 -4.41 10.93
CA ARG A 41 -18.97 -3.63 10.70
C ARG A 41 -19.36 -2.81 11.90
N ARG A 42 -19.30 -3.39 13.11
CA ARG A 42 -19.59 -2.66 14.34
C ARG A 42 -18.58 -1.54 14.62
N ILE A 43 -17.30 -1.77 14.29
CA ILE A 43 -16.24 -0.77 14.44
C ILE A 43 -16.49 0.40 13.48
N LEU A 44 -16.74 0.13 12.20
CA LEU A 44 -17.04 1.17 11.22
C LEU A 44 -18.36 1.89 11.52
N GLY A 45 -19.33 1.20 12.11
CA GLY A 45 -20.60 1.78 12.57
C GLY A 45 -20.52 2.55 13.89
N ASP A 46 -19.34 2.75 14.47
CA ASP A 46 -19.10 3.47 15.73
C ASP A 46 -19.87 2.90 16.96
N GLU A 47 -20.20 1.60 16.92
CA GLU A 47 -20.97 0.98 18.02
C GLU A 47 -20.15 0.74 19.30
N PRO A 48 -18.87 0.30 19.26
CA PRO A 48 -18.14 -0.04 20.46
C PRO A 48 -17.71 1.20 21.25
N ASP A 49 -17.81 1.12 22.58
CA ASP A 49 -17.16 2.09 23.43
C ASP A 49 -15.63 2.04 23.29
N HIS A 50 -14.95 3.17 23.60
CA HIS A 50 -13.51 3.30 23.41
C HIS A 50 -12.69 2.28 24.18
N THR A 51 -13.15 1.85 25.37
CA THR A 51 -12.44 0.86 26.19
C THR A 51 -12.50 -0.52 25.56
N THR A 52 -13.68 -0.94 25.11
CA THR A 52 -13.89 -2.22 24.43
C THR A 52 -13.14 -2.26 23.09
N LEU A 53 -13.19 -1.18 22.33
CA LEU A 53 -12.48 -1.07 21.03
C LEU A 53 -10.98 -1.15 21.22
N GLY A 54 -10.41 -0.38 22.15
CA GLY A 54 -8.97 -0.42 22.44
C GLY A 54 -8.49 -1.80 22.91
N ALA A 55 -9.26 -2.44 23.79
CA ALA A 55 -8.96 -3.80 24.24
C ALA A 55 -9.01 -4.82 23.09
N PHE A 56 -10.03 -4.72 22.21
CA PHE A 56 -10.17 -5.58 21.03
C PHE A 56 -9.01 -5.41 20.06
N TRP A 57 -8.64 -4.18 19.74
CA TRP A 57 -7.49 -3.91 18.86
C TRP A 57 -6.18 -4.45 19.43
N LEU A 58 -5.92 -4.20 20.71
CA LEU A 58 -4.70 -4.69 21.34
C LEU A 58 -4.65 -6.23 21.39
N ALA A 59 -5.76 -6.87 21.71
CA ALA A 59 -5.83 -8.32 21.77
C ALA A 59 -5.61 -8.96 20.38
N ASN A 60 -6.20 -8.40 19.31
CA ASN A 60 -5.97 -8.85 17.95
C ASN A 60 -4.51 -8.67 17.51
N ARG A 61 -3.87 -7.56 17.89
CA ARG A 61 -2.44 -7.35 17.66
C ARG A 61 -1.57 -8.43 18.34
N TRP A 62 -1.90 -8.80 19.56
CA TRP A 62 -1.13 -9.77 20.34
C TRP A 62 -1.33 -11.21 19.87
N LYS A 63 -2.57 -11.59 19.56
CA LYS A 63 -2.83 -12.92 19.00
C LYS A 63 -2.34 -13.08 17.56
N ARG A 64 -2.15 -11.97 16.84
CA ARG A 64 -1.87 -11.87 15.41
C ARG A 64 -3.04 -12.36 14.55
N ASN A 65 -3.64 -11.49 13.80
CA ASN A 65 -4.73 -11.84 12.89
C ASN A 65 -4.32 -12.91 11.87
N THR A 66 -5.22 -13.83 11.60
CA THR A 66 -5.07 -14.79 10.50
C THR A 66 -5.34 -14.12 9.14
N PRO A 67 -4.92 -14.71 8.01
CA PRO A 67 -5.31 -14.24 6.69
C PRO A 67 -6.84 -14.16 6.51
N GLU A 68 -7.59 -15.16 7.02
CA GLU A 68 -9.05 -15.17 6.95
C GLU A 68 -9.70 -14.00 7.70
N GLU A 69 -9.19 -13.64 8.88
CA GLU A 69 -9.66 -12.46 9.63
C GLU A 69 -9.35 -11.17 8.89
N LEU A 70 -8.14 -11.05 8.32
CA LEU A 70 -7.75 -9.88 7.54
C LEU A 70 -8.56 -9.76 6.25
N ALA A 71 -8.79 -10.86 5.53
CA ALA A 71 -9.64 -10.89 4.36
C ALA A 71 -11.07 -10.44 4.68
N ALA A 72 -11.62 -10.94 5.81
CA ALA A 72 -12.93 -10.50 6.29
C ALA A 72 -13.00 -9.00 6.59
N TYR A 73 -11.91 -8.41 7.08
CA TYR A 73 -11.83 -6.95 7.30
C TYR A 73 -11.68 -6.18 5.99
N VAL A 74 -10.87 -6.67 5.04
CA VAL A 74 -10.76 -6.07 3.70
C VAL A 74 -12.12 -6.04 3.02
N ASP A 75 -12.85 -7.16 3.04
CA ASP A 75 -14.18 -7.25 2.42
C ASP A 75 -15.18 -6.26 3.05
N VAL A 76 -15.21 -6.18 4.38
CA VAL A 76 -16.11 -5.24 5.06
C VAL A 76 -15.72 -3.80 4.80
N MET A 77 -14.42 -3.49 4.74
CA MET A 77 -13.94 -2.16 4.38
C MET A 77 -14.39 -1.78 2.96
N ALA A 78 -14.22 -2.69 2.01
CA ALA A 78 -14.64 -2.49 0.63
C ALA A 78 -16.16 -2.30 0.50
N GLU A 79 -16.96 -3.11 1.21
CA GLU A 79 -18.43 -3.08 1.16
C GLU A 79 -19.05 -1.85 1.84
N GLU A 80 -18.46 -1.39 2.96
CA GLU A 80 -19.12 -0.45 3.87
C GLU A 80 -18.45 0.94 3.88
N SER A 81 -17.24 1.08 3.32
CA SER A 81 -16.46 2.31 3.46
C SER A 81 -15.76 2.78 2.20
N VAL A 82 -15.21 1.86 1.38
CA VAL A 82 -14.46 2.27 0.20
C VAL A 82 -15.39 2.73 -0.92
N GLU A 83 -15.21 3.96 -1.35
CA GLU A 83 -15.77 4.48 -2.59
C GLU A 83 -14.78 4.18 -3.72
N THR A 84 -15.09 3.15 -4.49
CA THR A 84 -14.29 2.70 -5.62
C THR A 84 -14.60 3.55 -6.86
N ALA A 85 -13.56 4.07 -7.51
CA ALA A 85 -13.66 4.69 -8.83
C ALA A 85 -12.60 4.06 -9.73
N THR A 86 -13.06 3.25 -10.67
CA THR A 86 -12.20 2.45 -11.54
C THR A 86 -11.89 3.22 -12.81
N PRO A 87 -10.61 3.55 -13.10
CA PRO A 87 -10.21 4.15 -14.38
C PRO A 87 -10.37 3.14 -15.54
N GLU A 88 -10.37 3.61 -16.79
CA GLU A 88 -10.34 2.75 -17.98
C GLU A 88 -8.97 2.05 -18.09
N ALA A 89 -7.89 2.75 -17.74
CA ALA A 89 -6.57 2.15 -17.58
C ALA A 89 -6.56 1.26 -16.33
N ASP A 90 -5.97 0.07 -16.44
CA ASP A 90 -5.74 -0.82 -15.30
C ASP A 90 -4.37 -0.51 -14.67
N PRO A 91 -4.29 0.33 -13.63
CA PRO A 91 -3.02 0.77 -13.06
C PRO A 91 -2.38 -0.27 -12.15
N VAL A 92 -1.10 -0.07 -11.84
CA VAL A 92 -0.48 -0.71 -10.69
C VAL A 92 -0.93 0.02 -9.43
N ASP A 93 -1.63 -0.68 -8.52
CA ASP A 93 -2.02 -0.16 -7.22
C ASP A 93 -0.85 -0.23 -6.24
N CYS A 94 -0.35 0.91 -5.79
CA CYS A 94 0.76 1.00 -4.85
C CYS A 94 0.23 1.26 -3.43
N GLY A 95 -0.03 0.17 -2.72
CA GLY A 95 -0.48 0.16 -1.32
C GLY A 95 0.67 0.29 -0.34
N ALA A 96 1.37 1.44 -0.34
CA ALA A 96 2.43 1.69 0.63
C ALA A 96 1.91 1.80 2.06
N ASN A 97 2.81 1.62 3.01
CA ASN A 97 2.52 1.79 4.42
C ASN A 97 2.13 3.25 4.73
N TYR A 98 0.90 3.48 5.12
CA TYR A 98 0.36 4.82 5.42
C TYR A 98 1.03 5.53 6.60
N ASP A 99 1.79 4.80 7.42
CA ASP A 99 2.56 5.42 8.51
C ASP A 99 3.65 6.39 8.01
N GLY A 100 4.01 6.32 6.72
CA GLY A 100 4.98 7.22 6.12
C GLY A 100 6.44 6.86 6.41
N LYS A 101 7.32 7.80 6.09
CA LYS A 101 8.78 7.71 6.30
C LYS A 101 9.27 8.85 7.18
N GLY A 102 10.32 8.62 7.92
CA GLY A 102 10.87 9.59 8.87
C GLY A 102 12.37 9.87 8.73
N ARG A 103 13.06 9.23 7.77
CA ARG A 103 14.53 9.36 7.62
C ARG A 103 15.00 9.42 6.18
N SER A 104 14.30 8.79 5.26
CA SER A 104 14.70 8.71 3.86
C SER A 104 13.64 9.31 2.95
N ALA A 105 14.05 9.78 1.79
CA ALA A 105 13.14 10.33 0.80
C ALA A 105 12.05 9.34 0.40
N ILE A 106 10.85 9.83 0.13
CA ILE A 106 9.75 9.08 -0.47
C ILE A 106 9.93 9.12 -1.98
N LEU A 107 10.33 8.02 -2.57
CA LEU A 107 10.66 7.93 -3.98
C LEU A 107 9.49 7.42 -4.83
N GLY A 108 8.47 6.83 -4.22
CA GLY A 108 7.35 6.19 -4.90
C GLY A 108 6.53 7.11 -5.78
N VAL A 109 6.44 8.42 -5.45
CA VAL A 109 5.78 9.41 -6.32
C VAL A 109 6.57 9.59 -7.62
N GLY A 110 7.86 9.92 -7.53
CA GLY A 110 8.72 10.06 -8.70
C GLY A 110 8.79 8.79 -9.55
N ALA A 111 8.91 7.63 -8.89
CA ALA A 111 8.91 6.34 -9.57
C ALA A 111 7.58 6.04 -10.29
N GLY A 112 6.45 6.42 -9.69
CA GLY A 112 5.14 6.27 -10.32
C GLY A 112 4.98 7.17 -11.54
N VAL A 113 5.43 8.42 -11.46
CA VAL A 113 5.40 9.36 -12.60
C VAL A 113 6.30 8.88 -13.73
N VAL A 114 7.51 8.37 -13.44
CA VAL A 114 8.40 7.78 -14.46
C VAL A 114 7.78 6.54 -15.09
N ALA A 115 7.15 5.66 -14.31
CA ALA A 115 6.48 4.49 -14.87
C ALA A 115 5.28 4.88 -15.76
N ALA A 116 4.49 5.88 -15.34
CA ALA A 116 3.41 6.43 -16.15
C ALA A 116 3.92 7.01 -17.48
N ALA A 117 4.99 7.80 -17.45
CA ALA A 117 5.64 8.32 -18.63
C ALA A 117 6.18 7.23 -19.55
N ALA A 118 6.59 6.09 -19.01
CA ALA A 118 6.99 4.90 -19.77
C ALA A 118 5.79 4.07 -20.29
N GLY A 119 4.55 4.46 -20.00
CA GLY A 119 3.34 3.81 -20.48
C GLY A 119 2.69 2.82 -19.49
N THR A 120 3.20 2.72 -18.27
CA THR A 120 2.62 1.90 -17.18
C THR A 120 1.79 2.77 -16.25
N PRO A 121 0.47 2.75 -16.29
CA PRO A 121 -0.36 3.52 -15.37
C PRO A 121 -0.12 3.11 -13.90
N VAL A 122 -0.05 4.10 -13.02
CA VAL A 122 0.22 3.90 -11.59
C VAL A 122 -0.77 4.67 -10.75
N VAL A 123 -1.28 4.04 -9.70
CA VAL A 123 -2.03 4.69 -8.66
C VAL A 123 -1.32 4.56 -7.31
N VAL A 124 -1.27 5.65 -6.58
CA VAL A 124 -0.84 5.66 -5.19
C VAL A 124 -1.96 6.18 -4.30
N HIS A 125 -2.02 5.74 -3.06
CA HIS A 125 -3.03 6.20 -2.12
C HIS A 125 -2.46 6.32 -0.71
N SER A 126 -2.88 7.36 0.01
CA SER A 126 -2.56 7.56 1.42
C SER A 126 -3.56 8.53 2.07
N GLY A 127 -3.50 8.63 3.38
CA GLY A 127 -4.16 9.69 4.15
C GLY A 127 -3.21 10.85 4.45
N ASP A 128 -3.63 11.68 5.39
CA ASP A 128 -2.76 12.60 6.09
C ASP A 128 -1.78 11.84 7.01
N ARG A 129 -1.14 12.54 7.94
CA ARG A 129 -0.25 11.93 8.94
C ARG A 129 -1.04 11.01 9.86
N VAL A 130 -1.21 9.75 9.45
CA VAL A 130 -2.04 8.78 10.16
C VAL A 130 -1.48 8.43 11.55
N PRO A 131 -2.32 8.03 12.49
CA PRO A 131 -1.85 7.45 13.74
C PRO A 131 -1.13 6.13 13.43
N THR A 132 -0.03 5.83 14.01
CA THR A 132 0.64 6.25 15.24
C THR A 132 1.95 6.96 15.00
N GLN A 133 2.43 6.96 13.76
CA GLN A 133 3.73 7.52 13.38
C GLN A 133 3.63 9.02 13.07
N LYS A 134 2.54 9.44 12.41
CA LYS A 134 2.32 10.84 11.98
C LYS A 134 3.47 11.37 11.13
N GLN A 135 4.03 10.53 10.26
CA GLN A 135 5.09 10.86 9.33
C GLN A 135 4.51 11.25 7.97
N ASP A 136 5.36 11.82 7.12
CA ASP A 136 4.97 12.20 5.76
C ASP A 136 4.81 10.96 4.87
N ALA A 137 3.80 10.99 4.02
CA ALA A 137 3.44 9.96 3.06
C ALA A 137 3.29 10.58 1.65
N TYR A 138 2.78 9.85 0.68
CA TYR A 138 2.59 10.31 -0.70
C TYR A 138 1.91 11.67 -0.82
N LYS A 139 0.80 11.87 -0.08
CA LYS A 139 0.05 13.14 -0.10
C LYS A 139 0.97 14.35 0.09
N HIS A 140 1.84 14.28 1.10
CA HIS A 140 2.67 15.42 1.46
C HIS A 140 3.71 15.76 0.38
N VAL A 141 4.25 14.74 -0.31
CA VAL A 141 5.16 14.95 -1.44
C VAL A 141 4.41 15.54 -2.65
N LEU A 142 3.20 15.05 -2.91
CA LEU A 142 2.35 15.56 -3.99
C LEU A 142 1.91 17.00 -3.75
N ASP A 143 1.56 17.35 -2.49
CA ASP A 143 1.24 18.72 -2.10
C ASP A 143 2.44 19.67 -2.34
N GLU A 144 3.68 19.27 -1.99
CA GLU A 144 4.90 20.03 -2.25
C GLU A 144 5.25 20.13 -3.74
N LEU A 145 4.75 19.22 -4.56
CA LEU A 145 4.85 19.22 -6.03
C LEU A 145 3.76 20.08 -6.70
N ASP A 146 2.89 20.75 -5.96
CA ASP A 146 1.72 21.47 -6.47
C ASP A 146 0.70 20.60 -7.22
N VAL A 147 0.63 19.28 -6.92
CA VAL A 147 -0.37 18.36 -7.46
C VAL A 147 -1.58 18.32 -6.54
N ARG A 148 -2.79 18.38 -7.11
CA ARG A 148 -4.04 18.31 -6.35
C ARG A 148 -4.21 16.94 -5.71
N THR A 149 -4.39 16.90 -4.38
CA THR A 149 -4.51 15.66 -3.60
C THR A 149 -5.88 15.48 -2.96
N GLU A 150 -6.55 16.55 -2.55
CA GLU A 150 -7.87 16.49 -1.90
C GLU A 150 -8.98 16.54 -2.96
N ILE A 151 -9.06 15.50 -3.77
CA ILE A 151 -10.02 15.34 -4.87
C ILE A 151 -10.93 14.13 -4.62
N GLU A 152 -12.07 14.10 -5.30
CA GLU A 152 -13.01 12.99 -5.23
C GLU A 152 -12.45 11.76 -5.95
N PRO A 153 -12.82 10.52 -5.56
CA PRO A 153 -12.34 9.30 -6.20
C PRO A 153 -12.53 9.26 -7.71
N SER A 154 -13.63 9.82 -8.22
CA SER A 154 -13.87 9.92 -9.67
C SER A 154 -12.87 10.82 -10.38
N GLU A 155 -12.46 11.94 -9.77
CA GLU A 155 -11.42 12.81 -10.31
C GLU A 155 -10.06 12.11 -10.29
N SER A 156 -9.79 11.27 -9.26
CA SER A 156 -8.57 10.44 -9.21
C SER A 156 -8.53 9.43 -10.36
N ALA A 157 -9.66 8.80 -10.69
CA ALA A 157 -9.75 7.90 -11.84
C ALA A 157 -9.53 8.65 -13.17
N ASP A 158 -10.16 9.82 -13.36
CA ASP A 158 -9.96 10.67 -14.52
C ASP A 158 -8.47 11.08 -14.66
N MET A 159 -7.80 11.42 -13.55
CA MET A 159 -6.37 11.75 -13.53
C MET A 159 -5.51 10.58 -14.06
N ILE A 160 -5.82 9.34 -13.67
CA ILE A 160 -5.11 8.15 -14.19
C ILE A 160 -5.34 7.99 -15.68
N ASP A 161 -6.58 8.13 -16.14
CA ASP A 161 -6.92 7.96 -17.55
C ASP A 161 -6.33 9.07 -18.45
N GLU A 162 -6.20 10.29 -17.93
CA GLU A 162 -5.66 11.43 -18.69
C GLU A 162 -4.13 11.50 -18.65
N VAL A 163 -3.52 11.19 -17.51
CA VAL A 163 -2.08 11.43 -17.26
C VAL A 163 -1.28 10.13 -17.08
N GLY A 164 -1.93 9.02 -16.76
CA GLY A 164 -1.28 7.75 -16.45
C GLY A 164 -0.83 7.60 -14.99
N PHE A 165 -0.93 8.65 -14.16
CA PHE A 165 -0.65 8.60 -12.73
C PHE A 165 -1.82 9.20 -11.97
N GLY A 166 -2.16 8.65 -10.79
CA GLY A 166 -3.20 9.22 -9.95
C GLY A 166 -2.99 8.99 -8.47
N PHE A 167 -3.70 9.78 -7.68
CA PHE A 167 -3.68 9.72 -6.23
C PHE A 167 -5.09 9.63 -5.67
N TYR A 168 -5.33 8.66 -4.78
CA TYR A 168 -6.58 8.57 -4.02
C TYR A 168 -6.36 9.00 -2.58
N TYR A 169 -7.10 10.01 -2.16
CA TYR A 169 -7.04 10.57 -0.81
C TYR A 169 -7.91 9.75 0.15
N GLN A 170 -7.30 9.14 1.17
CA GLN A 170 -8.00 8.22 2.07
C GLN A 170 -9.28 8.80 2.70
N PRO A 171 -9.31 10.03 3.25
CA PRO A 171 -10.54 10.60 3.79
C PRO A 171 -11.70 10.69 2.78
N ALA A 172 -11.40 10.87 1.49
CA ALA A 172 -12.40 10.90 0.42
C ALA A 172 -12.87 9.50 0.05
N PHE A 173 -11.95 8.59 -0.26
CA PHE A 173 -12.34 7.26 -0.74
C PHE A 173 -12.65 6.24 0.37
N ASN A 174 -12.20 6.47 1.61
CA ASN A 174 -12.39 5.52 2.73
C ASN A 174 -12.77 6.24 4.05
N PRO A 175 -13.88 6.97 4.07
CA PRO A 175 -14.28 7.81 5.20
C PRO A 175 -14.53 7.02 6.49
N GLY A 176 -14.91 5.74 6.41
CA GLY A 176 -15.09 4.91 7.60
C GLY A 176 -13.77 4.61 8.33
N ILE A 177 -12.66 4.46 7.59
CA ILE A 177 -11.32 4.32 8.20
C ILE A 177 -10.83 5.67 8.74
N ASP A 178 -11.05 6.76 8.01
CA ASP A 178 -10.70 8.10 8.46
C ASP A 178 -11.42 8.45 9.78
N ALA A 179 -12.69 8.12 9.91
CA ALA A 179 -13.47 8.31 11.13
C ALA A 179 -12.88 7.60 12.38
N LEU A 180 -12.00 6.61 12.20
CA LEU A 180 -11.30 5.95 13.30
C LEU A 180 -10.04 6.69 13.77
N PHE A 181 -9.67 7.81 13.12
CA PHE A 181 -8.40 8.52 13.36
C PHE A 181 -8.17 8.83 14.85
N GLU A 182 -9.09 9.55 15.50
CA GLU A 182 -8.96 9.95 16.89
C GLU A 182 -8.83 8.74 17.83
N ARG A 183 -9.58 7.67 17.56
CA ARG A 183 -9.53 6.44 18.37
C ARG A 183 -8.21 5.70 18.20
N ARG A 184 -7.68 5.65 16.99
CA ARG A 184 -6.36 5.07 16.69
C ARG A 184 -5.24 5.90 17.33
N ASP A 185 -5.32 7.22 17.28
CA ASP A 185 -4.36 8.13 17.90
C ASP A 185 -4.35 7.98 19.42
N ASN A 186 -5.52 7.97 20.04
CA ASN A 186 -5.66 7.72 21.48
C ASN A 186 -5.17 6.34 21.92
N MET A 187 -5.23 5.34 21.03
CA MET A 187 -4.71 4.00 21.28
C MET A 187 -3.17 3.98 21.33
N GLY A 188 -2.51 4.78 20.51
CA GLY A 188 -1.05 4.96 20.49
C GLY A 188 -0.24 3.77 19.96
N VAL A 189 -0.89 2.73 19.44
CA VAL A 189 -0.24 1.56 18.84
C VAL A 189 -0.91 1.17 17.54
N ARG A 190 -0.14 0.61 16.61
CA ARG A 190 -0.67 0.06 15.35
C ARG A 190 -1.70 -1.03 15.62
N THR A 191 -2.74 -1.07 14.81
CA THR A 191 -3.80 -2.08 14.83
C THR A 191 -3.82 -2.85 13.51
N PHE A 192 -4.75 -3.75 13.32
CA PHE A 192 -4.95 -4.40 12.02
C PHE A 192 -5.37 -3.39 10.93
N VAL A 193 -5.96 -2.26 11.30
CA VAL A 193 -6.35 -1.20 10.36
C VAL A 193 -5.15 -0.73 9.55
N ASN A 194 -3.97 -0.55 10.18
CA ASN A 194 -2.72 -0.19 9.49
C ASN A 194 -2.27 -1.22 8.44
N THR A 195 -2.85 -2.42 8.45
CA THR A 195 -2.59 -3.46 7.46
C THR A 195 -3.65 -3.43 6.36
N VAL A 196 -4.94 -3.42 6.74
CA VAL A 196 -6.02 -3.54 5.75
C VAL A 196 -6.20 -2.27 4.92
N GLU A 197 -5.89 -1.09 5.47
CA GLU A 197 -5.98 0.17 4.73
C GLU A 197 -5.03 0.21 3.51
N THR A 198 -3.90 -0.51 3.56
CA THR A 198 -2.97 -0.61 2.42
C THR A 198 -3.48 -1.53 1.30
N LEU A 199 -4.50 -2.33 1.57
CA LEU A 199 -5.14 -3.25 0.63
C LEU A 199 -6.50 -2.72 0.14
N ALA A 200 -6.77 -1.43 0.31
CA ALA A 200 -8.07 -0.84 -0.02
C ALA A 200 -8.37 -0.84 -1.52
N ASN A 201 -7.34 -0.75 -2.36
CA ASN A 201 -7.42 -0.78 -3.83
C ASN A 201 -8.58 0.07 -4.40
N PRO A 202 -8.59 1.40 -4.17
CA PRO A 202 -9.71 2.25 -4.57
C PRO A 202 -9.91 2.35 -6.08
N ALA A 203 -8.87 2.11 -6.87
CA ALA A 203 -8.91 2.05 -8.33
C ALA A 203 -9.42 0.70 -8.88
N ASN A 204 -9.64 -0.29 -8.01
CA ASN A 204 -10.01 -1.65 -8.41
C ASN A 204 -9.02 -2.30 -9.40
N ALA A 205 -7.75 -2.02 -9.22
CA ALA A 205 -6.65 -2.49 -10.06
C ALA A 205 -6.47 -4.01 -9.96
N SER A 206 -6.03 -4.63 -11.06
CA SER A 206 -5.70 -6.07 -11.09
C SER A 206 -4.30 -6.38 -10.55
N VAL A 207 -3.41 -5.38 -10.49
CA VAL A 207 -2.03 -5.51 -10.02
C VAL A 207 -1.82 -4.72 -8.74
N HIS A 208 -1.29 -5.38 -7.68
CA HIS A 208 -0.98 -4.73 -6.41
C HIS A 208 0.51 -4.81 -6.10
N LEU A 209 1.08 -3.70 -5.72
CA LEU A 209 2.46 -3.57 -5.30
C LEU A 209 2.51 -3.06 -3.85
N GLY A 210 2.97 -3.93 -2.96
CA GLY A 210 3.02 -3.64 -1.52
C GLY A 210 4.41 -3.82 -0.92
N SER A 211 4.53 -3.50 0.36
CA SER A 211 5.80 -3.58 1.06
C SER A 211 5.71 -4.32 2.40
N PHE A 212 6.84 -4.80 2.88
CA PHE A 212 6.93 -5.52 4.15
C PHE A 212 8.29 -5.35 4.84
N TYR A 213 8.34 -5.65 6.14
CA TYR A 213 9.59 -5.80 6.90
C TYR A 213 10.13 -7.24 6.90
N HIS A 214 9.23 -8.24 6.86
CA HIS A 214 9.58 -9.66 6.96
C HIS A 214 8.79 -10.48 5.96
N LEU A 215 9.43 -11.35 5.19
CA LEU A 215 8.84 -12.19 4.14
C LEU A 215 7.59 -12.97 4.60
N ALA A 216 7.55 -13.41 5.85
CA ALA A 216 6.35 -14.06 6.40
C ALA A 216 5.10 -13.16 6.40
N PHE A 217 5.28 -11.83 6.35
CA PHE A 217 4.17 -10.90 6.22
C PHE A 217 3.66 -10.85 4.77
N ALA A 218 4.56 -10.87 3.77
CA ALA A 218 4.18 -10.95 2.36
C ALA A 218 3.27 -12.16 2.09
N LYS A 219 3.68 -13.36 2.58
CA LYS A 219 2.86 -14.58 2.49
C LYS A 219 1.47 -14.42 3.12
N LYS A 220 1.41 -13.70 4.24
CA LYS A 220 0.12 -13.40 4.89
C LYS A 220 -0.73 -12.48 4.02
N MET A 221 -0.15 -11.46 3.38
CA MET A 221 -0.88 -10.53 2.52
C MET A 221 -1.43 -11.22 1.27
N VAL A 222 -0.62 -12.03 0.60
CA VAL A 222 -1.08 -12.85 -0.53
C VAL A 222 -2.28 -13.71 -0.12
N ARG A 223 -2.17 -14.45 0.98
CA ARG A 223 -3.30 -15.25 1.49
C ARG A 223 -4.53 -14.42 1.87
N THR A 224 -4.31 -13.19 2.32
CA THR A 224 -5.41 -12.26 2.60
C THR A 224 -6.13 -11.87 1.31
N LEU A 225 -5.39 -11.53 0.24
CA LEU A 225 -5.95 -11.20 -1.07
C LEU A 225 -6.70 -12.39 -1.67
N VAL A 226 -6.09 -13.58 -1.69
CA VAL A 226 -6.70 -14.83 -2.21
C VAL A 226 -7.99 -15.19 -1.46
N GLN A 227 -8.05 -14.96 -0.15
CA GLN A 227 -9.21 -15.27 0.69
C GLN A 227 -10.24 -14.13 0.75
N SER A 228 -9.95 -12.96 0.19
CA SER A 228 -10.93 -11.87 0.07
C SER A 228 -11.99 -12.22 -0.99
N GLU A 229 -13.24 -11.88 -0.69
CA GLU A 229 -14.38 -12.05 -1.62
C GLU A 229 -14.60 -10.80 -2.49
N THR A 230 -13.93 -9.70 -2.17
CA THR A 230 -14.08 -8.41 -2.85
C THR A 230 -12.82 -7.99 -3.61
N SER A 231 -11.67 -8.64 -3.40
CA SER A 231 -10.43 -8.32 -4.09
C SER A 231 -10.48 -8.80 -5.54
N ASN A 232 -10.11 -7.90 -6.46
CA ASN A 232 -9.92 -8.20 -7.88
C ASN A 232 -8.43 -8.30 -8.26
N VAL A 233 -7.54 -8.36 -7.28
CA VAL A 233 -6.10 -8.46 -7.53
C VAL A 233 -5.79 -9.84 -8.10
N GLU A 234 -5.20 -9.85 -9.31
CA GLU A 234 -4.78 -11.05 -10.04
C GLU A 234 -3.27 -11.28 -9.92
N ARG A 235 -2.51 -10.22 -9.67
CA ARG A 235 -1.06 -10.26 -9.46
C ARG A 235 -0.65 -9.31 -8.32
N ALA A 236 0.26 -9.77 -7.48
CA ALA A 236 0.82 -8.94 -6.42
C ALA A 236 2.33 -9.16 -6.26
N LEU A 237 3.06 -8.07 -6.10
CA LEU A 237 4.46 -8.06 -5.68
C LEU A 237 4.56 -7.40 -4.30
N PHE A 238 5.14 -8.11 -3.36
CA PHE A 238 5.45 -7.56 -2.04
C PHE A 238 6.96 -7.56 -1.85
N PHE A 239 7.55 -6.44 -1.56
CA PHE A 239 8.99 -6.34 -1.40
C PHE A 239 9.40 -5.72 -0.08
N GLN A 240 10.61 -6.06 0.34
CA GLN A 240 11.20 -5.57 1.59
C GLN A 240 11.66 -4.13 1.42
N GLY A 241 10.74 -3.20 1.64
CA GLY A 241 10.95 -1.79 1.41
C GLY A 241 11.81 -1.07 2.43
N MET A 242 12.38 0.04 2.02
CA MET A 242 13.10 0.96 2.90
C MET A 242 12.14 1.58 3.91
N GLU A 243 12.46 1.49 5.19
CA GLU A 243 11.55 1.84 6.30
C GLU A 243 10.20 1.09 6.29
N GLY A 244 10.05 0.00 5.49
CA GLY A 244 8.80 -0.71 5.29
C GLY A 244 7.83 0.01 4.36
N TYR A 245 8.33 0.96 3.58
CA TYR A 245 7.60 1.68 2.54
C TYR A 245 7.82 1.01 1.18
N ASP A 246 7.20 1.50 0.11
CA ASP A 246 7.27 0.90 -1.22
C ASP A 246 8.48 1.35 -2.06
N ASP A 247 9.61 1.52 -1.40
CA ASP A 247 10.88 1.87 -2.03
C ASP A 247 11.90 0.71 -1.90
N VAL A 248 12.48 0.29 -3.02
CA VAL A 248 13.57 -0.70 -3.06
C VAL A 248 14.74 -0.23 -2.19
N ARG A 249 15.29 -1.13 -1.37
CA ARG A 249 16.41 -0.80 -0.51
C ARG A 249 17.73 -0.85 -1.28
N PRO A 250 18.67 0.05 -0.99
CA PRO A 250 20.04 -0.10 -1.42
C PRO A 250 20.65 -1.44 -0.98
N GLY A 251 21.52 -1.98 -1.79
CA GLY A 251 22.15 -3.28 -1.59
C GLY A 251 21.26 -4.44 -2.03
N GLU A 252 20.36 -4.93 -1.18
CA GLU A 252 19.53 -6.10 -1.47
C GLU A 252 18.08 -5.89 -1.00
N THR A 253 17.13 -6.21 -1.88
CA THR A 253 15.69 -6.22 -1.60
C THR A 253 15.12 -7.58 -1.96
N VAL A 254 14.46 -8.26 -1.02
CA VAL A 254 13.70 -9.48 -1.29
C VAL A 254 12.31 -9.07 -1.79
N VAL A 255 11.89 -9.65 -2.90
CA VAL A 255 10.56 -9.49 -3.50
C VAL A 255 9.85 -10.83 -3.45
N ALA A 256 8.62 -10.82 -2.96
CA ALA A 256 7.70 -11.95 -3.02
C ALA A 256 6.69 -11.68 -4.14
N GLU A 257 6.57 -12.59 -5.08
CA GLU A 257 5.69 -12.50 -6.25
C GLU A 257 4.59 -13.54 -6.21
N TRP A 258 3.38 -13.13 -6.55
CA TRP A 258 2.19 -13.98 -6.69
C TRP A 258 1.35 -13.49 -7.89
N PRO A 259 0.76 -14.40 -8.70
CA PRO A 259 0.94 -15.86 -8.64
C PRO A 259 2.32 -16.29 -9.16
N VAL A 260 2.71 -17.49 -8.81
CA VAL A 260 3.91 -18.11 -9.37
C VAL A 260 3.62 -18.51 -10.81
N THR A 261 4.31 -17.90 -11.76
CA THR A 261 4.13 -18.21 -13.18
C THR A 261 4.84 -19.52 -13.54
N GLY A 262 4.12 -20.47 -14.15
CA GLY A 262 4.72 -21.56 -14.93
C GLY A 262 4.68 -22.97 -14.37
N GLU A 263 4.10 -23.24 -13.19
CA GLU A 263 3.91 -24.61 -12.66
C GLU A 263 2.52 -24.78 -12.02
N GLU A 264 2.12 -26.05 -11.76
CA GLU A 264 0.94 -26.36 -10.94
C GLU A 264 1.19 -25.91 -9.50
N SER A 265 0.96 -24.61 -9.22
CA SER A 265 1.05 -24.01 -7.90
C SER A 265 -0.34 -23.96 -7.26
N ASP A 266 -0.42 -24.09 -5.94
CA ASP A 266 -1.62 -23.73 -5.20
C ASP A 266 -1.82 -22.21 -5.27
N ASP A 267 -3.07 -21.73 -5.26
CA ASP A 267 -3.42 -20.31 -5.36
C ASP A 267 -2.75 -19.41 -4.30
N GLU A 268 -2.17 -20.00 -3.26
CA GLU A 268 -1.47 -19.33 -2.17
C GLU A 268 0.07 -19.39 -2.29
N ASP A 269 0.62 -20.01 -3.33
CA ASP A 269 2.06 -20.11 -3.50
C ASP A 269 2.66 -18.79 -3.96
N ILE A 270 3.80 -18.43 -3.37
CA ILE A 270 4.58 -17.28 -3.79
C ILE A 270 5.99 -17.75 -4.18
N ALA A 271 6.54 -17.13 -5.22
CA ALA A 271 7.97 -17.14 -5.50
C ALA A 271 8.65 -15.96 -4.78
N ASP A 272 9.92 -16.09 -4.48
CA ASP A 272 10.72 -14.98 -4.01
C ASP A 272 11.99 -14.85 -4.84
N PHE A 273 12.38 -13.60 -5.11
CA PHE A 273 13.63 -13.25 -5.78
C PHE A 273 14.27 -12.04 -5.11
N GLU A 274 15.51 -11.77 -5.47
CA GLU A 274 16.28 -10.65 -4.90
C GLU A 274 16.59 -9.62 -5.98
N ILE A 275 16.39 -8.36 -5.66
CA ILE A 275 16.90 -7.22 -6.41
C ILE A 275 18.17 -6.75 -5.71
N ARG A 276 19.31 -6.81 -6.42
CA ARG A 276 20.59 -6.30 -5.93
C ARG A 276 21.00 -5.08 -6.74
N THR A 277 21.06 -3.92 -6.09
CA THR A 277 21.35 -2.64 -6.78
C THR A 277 22.66 -2.69 -7.56
N GLY A 278 23.69 -3.40 -7.04
CA GLY A 278 24.97 -3.59 -7.73
C GLY A 278 24.88 -4.36 -9.07
N GLU A 279 23.89 -5.23 -9.26
CA GLU A 279 23.67 -5.95 -10.53
C GLU A 279 23.16 -5.03 -11.65
N TYR A 280 22.58 -3.88 -11.26
CA TYR A 280 22.11 -2.82 -12.17
C TYR A 280 23.14 -1.68 -12.31
N GLY A 281 24.36 -1.86 -11.78
CA GLY A 281 25.42 -0.87 -11.83
C GLY A 281 25.25 0.30 -10.87
N MET A 282 24.41 0.15 -9.85
CA MET A 282 24.09 1.19 -8.87
C MET A 282 24.90 0.94 -7.58
N ASP A 283 25.70 1.94 -7.18
CA ASP A 283 26.46 1.95 -5.93
C ASP A 283 25.79 2.93 -4.96
N ILE A 284 24.75 2.47 -4.30
CA ILE A 284 23.89 3.26 -3.42
C ILE A 284 23.93 2.64 -2.02
N GLU A 285 24.18 3.46 -1.02
CA GLU A 285 24.04 3.09 0.39
C GLU A 285 22.75 3.71 0.98
N SER A 286 22.26 3.15 2.08
CA SER A 286 21.02 3.64 2.72
C SER A 286 21.15 5.08 3.23
N GLU A 287 22.35 5.50 3.56
CA GLU A 287 22.68 6.85 4.01
C GLU A 287 22.55 7.88 2.89
N ASP A 288 22.79 7.48 1.63
CA ASP A 288 22.71 8.37 0.46
C ASP A 288 21.27 8.81 0.15
N LEU A 289 20.28 8.08 0.65
CA LEU A 289 18.85 8.36 0.46
C LEU A 289 18.20 9.04 1.66
N GLN A 290 18.97 9.44 2.69
CA GLN A 290 18.45 10.15 3.85
C GLN A 290 18.22 11.63 3.53
N VAL A 291 17.18 12.18 4.14
CA VAL A 291 16.78 13.59 4.05
C VAL A 291 16.30 14.07 5.42
N ASP A 292 16.35 15.37 5.64
CA ASP A 292 15.92 15.99 6.90
C ASP A 292 14.45 16.46 6.83
N ASP A 293 14.03 17.00 5.69
CA ASP A 293 12.65 17.39 5.39
C ASP A 293 12.05 16.40 4.39
N ILE A 294 11.28 15.43 4.92
CA ILE A 294 10.82 14.29 4.12
C ILE A 294 9.99 14.74 2.91
N ALA A 295 8.98 15.59 3.11
CA ALA A 295 8.09 15.98 2.01
C ALA A 295 8.80 16.93 1.04
N GLY A 296 9.36 18.05 1.55
CA GLY A 296 9.97 19.08 0.70
C GLY A 296 11.19 18.58 -0.07
N GLU A 297 12.11 17.84 0.58
CA GLU A 297 13.28 17.31 -0.12
C GLU A 297 12.90 16.18 -1.07
N SER A 298 11.91 15.32 -0.76
CA SER A 298 11.42 14.30 -1.69
C SER A 298 10.81 14.92 -2.95
N ALA A 299 10.04 16.00 -2.80
CA ALA A 299 9.50 16.75 -3.93
C ALA A 299 10.61 17.35 -4.80
N ALA A 300 11.56 18.06 -4.19
CA ALA A 300 12.68 18.65 -4.92
C ALA A 300 13.57 17.60 -5.62
N ILE A 301 13.79 16.45 -4.98
CA ILE A 301 14.48 15.30 -5.59
C ILE A 301 13.69 14.76 -6.77
N THR A 302 12.39 14.58 -6.61
CA THR A 302 11.50 14.11 -7.68
C THR A 302 11.57 15.05 -8.88
N GLU A 303 11.38 16.36 -8.71
CA GLU A 303 11.48 17.32 -9.82
C GLU A 303 12.82 17.24 -10.55
N ALA A 304 13.93 17.27 -9.80
CA ALA A 304 15.26 17.26 -10.39
C ALA A 304 15.58 15.94 -11.11
N VAL A 305 15.07 14.80 -10.63
CA VAL A 305 15.21 13.49 -11.32
C VAL A 305 14.39 13.48 -12.60
N LEU A 306 13.12 13.87 -12.55
CA LEU A 306 12.22 13.87 -13.70
C LEU A 306 12.71 14.84 -14.81
N ALA A 307 13.33 15.95 -14.42
CA ALA A 307 13.96 16.90 -15.35
C ALA A 307 15.31 16.41 -15.92
N GLY A 308 15.81 15.25 -15.50
CA GLY A 308 17.13 14.76 -15.92
C GLY A 308 18.31 15.57 -15.36
N GLU A 309 18.10 16.34 -14.29
CA GLU A 309 19.12 17.21 -13.70
C GLU A 309 19.99 16.48 -12.66
N ARG A 310 19.67 15.23 -12.34
CA ARG A 310 20.41 14.38 -11.37
C ARG A 310 20.93 13.11 -12.04
N GLU A 311 22.16 12.74 -11.68
CA GLU A 311 22.82 11.50 -12.09
C GLU A 311 23.44 10.79 -10.86
N ASP A 312 22.73 10.82 -9.72
CA ASP A 312 23.20 10.27 -8.44
C ASP A 312 22.33 9.09 -7.95
N GLY A 313 22.58 8.63 -6.74
CA GLY A 313 21.84 7.52 -6.13
C GLY A 313 20.32 7.72 -6.06
N PHE A 314 19.83 8.98 -5.99
CA PHE A 314 18.40 9.24 -6.04
C PHE A 314 17.81 8.98 -7.42
N ALA A 315 18.49 9.40 -8.50
CA ALA A 315 18.05 9.12 -9.87
C ALA A 315 18.03 7.62 -10.15
N ASP A 316 19.06 6.91 -9.74
CA ASP A 316 19.12 5.45 -9.84
C ASP A 316 18.00 4.77 -9.05
N ALA A 317 17.76 5.20 -7.81
CA ALA A 317 16.72 4.63 -6.97
C ALA A 317 15.31 4.89 -7.53
N VAL A 318 15.02 6.10 -8.03
CA VAL A 318 13.72 6.40 -8.68
C VAL A 318 13.53 5.52 -9.91
N ALA A 319 14.54 5.41 -10.79
CA ALA A 319 14.46 4.60 -11.99
C ALA A 319 14.25 3.10 -11.69
N LEU A 320 14.96 2.56 -10.66
CA LEU A 320 14.79 1.15 -10.25
C LEU A 320 13.40 0.89 -9.65
N ASN A 321 12.87 1.82 -8.88
CA ASN A 321 11.52 1.72 -8.34
C ASN A 321 10.45 1.84 -9.44
N ALA A 322 10.67 2.66 -10.47
CA ALA A 322 9.83 2.70 -11.66
C ALA A 322 9.87 1.38 -12.43
N ALA A 323 11.07 0.81 -12.62
CA ALA A 323 11.25 -0.49 -13.26
C ALA A 323 10.45 -1.61 -12.57
N LEU A 324 10.37 -1.60 -11.24
CA LEU A 324 9.59 -2.59 -10.49
C LEU A 324 8.08 -2.44 -10.75
N ARG A 325 7.56 -1.21 -10.95
CA ARG A 325 6.17 -0.96 -11.32
C ARG A 325 5.86 -1.43 -12.73
N ILE A 326 6.75 -1.13 -13.68
CA ILE A 326 6.65 -1.56 -15.09
C ILE A 326 6.67 -3.10 -15.17
N TYR A 327 7.59 -3.75 -14.46
CA TYR A 327 7.64 -5.21 -14.36
C TYR A 327 6.39 -5.82 -13.69
N ALA A 328 5.90 -5.18 -12.64
CA ALA A 328 4.73 -5.67 -11.91
C ALA A 328 3.49 -5.78 -12.82
N ARG A 329 3.31 -4.86 -13.76
CA ARG A 329 2.21 -4.86 -14.72
C ARG A 329 2.48 -5.70 -15.98
N GLU A 330 3.66 -6.31 -16.08
CA GLU A 330 4.10 -7.08 -17.26
C GLU A 330 4.29 -6.22 -18.53
N ASP A 331 4.51 -4.91 -18.36
CA ASP A 331 4.89 -4.01 -19.46
C ASP A 331 6.38 -4.14 -19.83
N ALA A 332 7.14 -4.90 -19.05
CA ALA A 332 8.49 -5.37 -19.34
C ALA A 332 8.66 -6.83 -18.88
N ASP A 333 9.43 -7.61 -19.64
CA ASP A 333 9.70 -9.02 -19.34
C ASP A 333 10.70 -9.19 -18.16
N SER A 334 11.36 -8.12 -17.75
CA SER A 334 12.36 -8.13 -16.64
C SER A 334 12.52 -6.75 -16.01
N ILE A 335 13.04 -6.73 -14.77
CA ILE A 335 13.43 -5.48 -14.10
C ILE A 335 14.46 -4.69 -14.91
N GLN A 336 15.39 -5.38 -15.59
CA GLN A 336 16.40 -4.73 -16.43
C GLN A 336 15.75 -3.97 -17.60
N GLU A 337 14.79 -4.57 -18.30
CA GLU A 337 14.05 -3.95 -19.38
C GLU A 337 13.21 -2.77 -18.88
N GLY A 338 12.50 -2.95 -17.75
CA GLY A 338 11.76 -1.87 -17.10
C GLY A 338 12.68 -0.71 -16.69
N LEU A 339 13.91 -0.99 -16.27
CA LEU A 339 14.90 0.04 -15.94
C LEU A 339 15.37 0.82 -17.19
N GLU A 340 15.52 0.15 -18.32
CA GLU A 340 15.84 0.80 -19.59
C GLU A 340 14.71 1.72 -20.03
N GLN A 341 13.45 1.28 -19.93
CA GLN A 341 12.26 2.10 -20.22
C GLN A 341 12.16 3.31 -19.28
N ALA A 342 12.36 3.10 -17.98
CA ALA A 342 12.34 4.18 -16.98
C ALA A 342 13.42 5.24 -17.25
N ARG A 343 14.64 4.82 -17.57
CA ARG A 343 15.73 5.74 -17.91
C ARG A 343 15.49 6.48 -19.23
N GLU A 344 14.87 5.83 -20.21
CA GLU A 344 14.48 6.49 -21.46
C GLU A 344 13.46 7.59 -21.21
N ALA A 345 12.41 7.33 -20.42
CA ALA A 345 11.38 8.31 -20.06
C ALA A 345 11.93 9.54 -19.30
N ILE A 346 12.98 9.35 -18.48
CA ILE A 346 13.69 10.47 -17.84
C ILE A 346 14.52 11.24 -18.89
N ALA A 347 15.28 10.52 -19.73
CA ALA A 347 16.24 11.13 -20.63
C ALA A 347 15.60 11.88 -21.83
N ASP A 348 14.43 11.45 -22.29
CA ASP A 348 13.71 12.10 -23.38
C ASP A 348 12.79 13.25 -22.91
N GLY A 349 12.62 13.40 -21.58
CA GLY A 349 11.83 14.46 -20.95
C GLY A 349 10.35 14.13 -20.75
N SER A 350 9.87 12.96 -21.16
CA SER A 350 8.46 12.57 -20.98
C SER A 350 8.05 12.49 -19.51
N ALA A 351 8.97 12.10 -18.62
CA ALA A 351 8.72 12.09 -17.19
C ALA A 351 8.47 13.51 -16.62
N ALA A 352 9.19 14.52 -17.09
CA ALA A 352 8.96 15.91 -16.69
C ALA A 352 7.63 16.44 -17.25
N GLU A 353 7.29 16.10 -18.51
CA GLU A 353 6.01 16.47 -19.11
C GLU A 353 4.84 15.85 -18.34
N THR A 354 4.93 14.60 -17.93
CA THR A 354 3.91 13.92 -17.10
C THR A 354 3.68 14.63 -15.75
N LEU A 355 4.74 15.13 -15.11
CA LEU A 355 4.58 15.92 -13.88
C LEU A 355 3.89 17.26 -14.16
N ASP A 356 4.23 17.93 -15.26
CA ASP A 356 3.56 19.19 -15.65
C ASP A 356 2.08 18.95 -15.97
N ASP A 357 1.73 17.83 -16.60
CA ASP A 357 0.34 17.44 -16.86
C ASP A 357 -0.43 17.16 -15.56
N LEU A 358 0.21 16.49 -14.59
CA LEU A 358 -0.37 16.29 -13.24
C LEU A 358 -0.66 17.61 -12.51
N ARG A 359 0.20 18.59 -12.64
CA ARG A 359 0.01 19.94 -12.06
C ARG A 359 -1.10 20.71 -12.76
N ALA A 360 -1.29 20.44 -14.05
CA ALA A 360 -2.31 21.12 -14.85
C ALA A 360 -3.70 20.50 -14.68
N PHE A 361 -3.79 19.23 -14.24
CA PHE A 361 -5.03 18.53 -13.96
C PHE A 361 -5.78 19.16 -12.78
#